data_85867d17a6428081b819f67d8fc173b1
#
_entry.id   85867d17a6428081b819f67d8fc173b1
#
_cell.length_a   1.000
_cell.length_b   1.000
_cell.length_c   1.000
_cell.angle_alpha   90.00
_cell.angle_beta   90.00
_cell.angle_gamma   90.00
#
_symmetry.space_group_name_H-M   'P 1'
#
loop_
_entity.id
_entity.type
_entity.pdbx_description
1 polymer ?
#
loop_
_entity_poly.entity_id
_entity_poly.type
_entity_poly.pdbx_seq_one_letter_code
_entity_poly.pdbx_strand_id
1 'polypeptide(L)'
;MNNGWTRRYVLDWYVLMALIALELLMSFSFLGYFHIAPISITIAFLPVMLAGALLGPLESTVVGLVFGLASMWKASASYVLPADQLFSPVLSGHPLASLFLSVGSRVLFGLLIGLLYAWARRMRHPYFWMGLVSYLGRSIHSFLVYSTMAICFPEAGYGPSAVFANVFTVSDLAMDGGSVLVVLLLWRASHTRAWVQFQQRLAISQSLQSGERYRRLSLAVITLFTLAAALAVTFYFGHRIDYVLESQGITLGETGYVDILHLQIQFMFGIMSLMVLVILFVALNRQYSAYMAYEGKIDSLTGVMTRRAFFAVCARIFHAGNPVPSGYFIMVDLDQFKEINDRHGHPEGDRALKEVVKALKDIFGGQGTIGRLGGDEFAVLLCTELAAPELEMALNHFLAAIHRISWGEQCLTCSIGGLPIRSASSPEELYRAADALLYRAKEQGRNRYVLGEDGGADA
;
A
#
# COMPACT_ATOMS: atom_id res chain seq x y z
N MET A 1 17.91 -7.67 -14.19
CA MET A 1 17.70 -8.54 -13.03
C MET A 1 18.14 -7.81 -11.75
N ASN A 2 17.42 -6.81 -11.23
CA ASN A 2 17.81 -6.20 -9.93
C ASN A 2 16.71 -5.38 -9.23
N ASN A 3 15.43 -5.61 -9.50
CA ASN A 3 14.32 -4.83 -8.90
C ASN A 3 13.35 -5.67 -8.03
N GLY A 4 13.65 -6.94 -7.76
CA GLY A 4 12.76 -7.81 -6.98
C GLY A 4 12.86 -7.59 -5.47
N TRP A 5 14.00 -7.19 -4.95
CA TRP A 5 14.27 -7.08 -3.51
C TRP A 5 13.72 -5.78 -2.90
N THR A 6 13.82 -4.65 -3.61
CA THR A 6 13.31 -3.35 -3.14
C THR A 6 11.77 -3.28 -3.12
N ARG A 7 11.06 -4.06 -3.95
CA ARG A 7 9.60 -4.07 -4.01
C ARG A 7 8.92 -4.80 -2.85
N ARG A 8 9.55 -5.84 -2.30
CA ARG A 8 9.04 -6.56 -1.11
C ARG A 8 9.10 -5.71 0.16
N TYR A 9 10.16 -4.95 0.35
CA TYR A 9 10.40 -4.19 1.60
C TYR A 9 9.34 -3.13 1.96
N VAL A 10 8.67 -2.53 1.00
CA VAL A 10 7.77 -1.40 1.32
C VAL A 10 6.45 -1.87 1.91
N LEU A 11 5.79 -2.88 1.33
CA LEU A 11 4.53 -3.38 1.88
C LEU A 11 4.77 -4.14 3.19
N ASP A 12 5.88 -4.89 3.28
CA ASP A 12 6.29 -5.58 4.50
C ASP A 12 6.45 -4.58 5.66
N TRP A 13 6.96 -3.38 5.37
CA TRP A 13 7.04 -2.30 6.35
C TRP A 13 5.66 -1.79 6.81
N TYR A 14 4.70 -1.62 5.91
CA TYR A 14 3.32 -1.25 6.29
C TYR A 14 2.66 -2.33 7.14
N VAL A 15 2.83 -3.60 6.78
CA VAL A 15 2.30 -4.74 7.55
C VAL A 15 2.96 -4.81 8.92
N LEU A 16 4.29 -4.63 9.02
CA LEU A 16 4.99 -4.61 10.29
C LEU A 16 4.49 -3.48 11.19
N MET A 17 4.36 -2.25 10.67
CA MET A 17 3.82 -1.12 11.42
C MET A 17 2.39 -1.36 11.89
N ALA A 18 1.55 -1.97 11.04
CA ALA A 18 0.19 -2.33 11.41
C ALA A 18 0.15 -3.38 12.53
N LEU A 19 1.05 -4.38 12.49
CA LEU A 19 1.15 -5.40 13.53
C LEU A 19 1.70 -4.83 14.85
N ILE A 20 2.67 -3.91 14.80
CA ILE A 20 3.14 -3.19 15.99
C ILE A 20 2.01 -2.35 16.60
N ALA A 21 1.28 -1.61 15.77
CA ALA A 21 0.15 -0.81 16.25
C ALA A 21 -0.97 -1.69 16.82
N LEU A 22 -1.26 -2.84 16.19
CA LEU A 22 -2.21 -3.81 16.69
C LEU A 22 -1.76 -4.41 18.03
N GLU A 23 -0.47 -4.72 18.18
CA GLU A 23 0.12 -5.22 19.43
C GLU A 23 -0.07 -4.21 20.57
N LEU A 24 0.26 -2.94 20.32
CA LEU A 24 0.07 -1.86 21.30
C LEU A 24 -1.42 -1.67 21.64
N LEU A 25 -2.30 -1.70 20.62
CA LEU A 25 -3.74 -1.60 20.83
C LEU A 25 -4.27 -2.74 21.69
N MET A 26 -3.85 -3.97 21.41
CA MET A 26 -4.23 -5.15 22.21
C MET A 26 -3.65 -5.08 23.62
N SER A 27 -2.38 -4.69 23.75
CA SER A 27 -1.72 -4.60 25.07
C SER A 27 -2.33 -3.52 25.98
N PHE A 28 -2.78 -2.39 25.42
CA PHE A 28 -3.32 -1.25 26.18
C PHE A 28 -4.84 -1.10 26.12
N SER A 29 -5.57 -2.14 25.69
CA SER A 29 -7.01 -2.20 25.70
C SER A 29 -7.49 -3.53 26.32
N PHE A 30 -8.81 -3.65 26.48
CA PHE A 30 -9.45 -4.90 26.93
C PHE A 30 -9.34 -6.04 25.89
N LEU A 31 -8.93 -5.74 24.66
CA LEU A 31 -8.85 -6.72 23.58
C LEU A 31 -7.74 -7.76 23.78
N GLY A 32 -6.69 -7.43 24.51
CA GLY A 32 -5.52 -8.30 24.61
C GLY A 32 -5.36 -9.04 25.95
N TYR A 33 -6.08 -8.64 27.01
CA TYR A 33 -5.91 -9.20 28.33
C TYR A 33 -7.24 -9.46 29.04
N PHE A 34 -7.35 -10.65 29.59
CA PHE A 34 -8.45 -11.04 30.49
C PHE A 34 -7.88 -11.24 31.90
N HIS A 35 -8.32 -10.40 32.85
CA HIS A 35 -7.88 -10.47 34.23
C HIS A 35 -8.66 -11.57 34.97
N ILE A 36 -8.14 -12.78 34.96
CA ILE A 36 -8.68 -13.96 35.64
C ILE A 36 -7.60 -14.48 36.57
N ALA A 37 -7.89 -14.46 37.91
CA ALA A 37 -6.94 -14.97 38.89
C ALA A 37 -6.56 -16.44 38.60
N PRO A 38 -5.32 -16.88 38.88
CA PRO A 38 -4.27 -16.15 39.61
C PRO A 38 -3.38 -15.25 38.70
N ILE A 39 -3.40 -15.44 37.39
CA ILE A 39 -2.57 -14.69 36.41
C ILE A 39 -3.44 -14.30 35.24
N SER A 40 -3.25 -13.06 34.74
CA SER A 40 -3.96 -12.54 33.56
C SER A 40 -3.69 -13.39 32.33
N ILE A 41 -4.76 -13.79 31.64
CA ILE A 41 -4.68 -14.48 30.33
C ILE A 41 -4.54 -13.43 29.25
N THR A 42 -3.60 -13.65 28.32
CA THR A 42 -3.35 -12.73 27.20
C THR A 42 -3.59 -13.41 25.86
N ILE A 43 -4.17 -12.66 24.90
CA ILE A 43 -4.20 -12.98 23.47
C ILE A 43 -3.31 -12.05 22.65
N ALA A 44 -2.56 -11.16 23.31
CA ALA A 44 -1.61 -10.25 22.67
C ALA A 44 -0.38 -10.97 22.03
N PHE A 45 -0.26 -12.28 22.16
CA PHE A 45 0.72 -13.08 21.39
C PHE A 45 0.34 -13.22 19.91
N LEU A 46 -0.91 -12.94 19.50
CA LEU A 46 -1.41 -13.15 18.14
C LEU A 46 -0.72 -12.26 17.10
N PRO A 47 -0.50 -10.94 17.31
CA PRO A 47 0.26 -10.12 16.36
C PRO A 47 1.71 -10.60 16.17
N VAL A 48 2.34 -11.15 17.23
CA VAL A 48 3.69 -11.74 17.15
C VAL A 48 3.69 -12.95 16.21
N MET A 49 2.68 -13.82 16.35
CA MET A 49 2.49 -14.97 15.46
C MET A 49 2.22 -14.55 14.03
N LEU A 50 1.37 -13.55 13.82
CA LEU A 50 1.07 -13.01 12.48
C LEU A 50 2.33 -12.43 11.83
N ALA A 51 3.18 -11.71 12.57
CA ALA A 51 4.45 -11.22 12.07
C ALA A 51 5.36 -12.38 11.60
N GLY A 52 5.45 -13.45 12.38
CA GLY A 52 6.21 -14.65 12.02
C GLY A 52 5.63 -15.38 10.80
N ALA A 53 4.31 -15.50 10.71
CA ALA A 53 3.62 -16.18 9.63
C ALA A 53 3.65 -15.40 8.30
N LEU A 54 3.56 -14.07 8.33
CA LEU A 54 3.45 -13.23 7.14
C LEU A 54 4.81 -12.66 6.68
N LEU A 55 5.64 -12.21 7.62
CA LEU A 55 6.87 -11.49 7.33
C LEU A 55 8.11 -12.35 7.56
N GLY A 56 8.40 -12.72 8.80
CA GLY A 56 9.53 -13.57 9.12
C GLY A 56 10.02 -13.49 10.56
N PRO A 57 11.17 -14.17 10.85
CA PRO A 57 11.66 -14.26 12.23
C PRO A 57 12.09 -12.92 12.83
N LEU A 58 12.68 -12.03 12.02
CA LEU A 58 13.15 -10.74 12.51
C LEU A 58 11.96 -9.85 12.91
N GLU A 59 10.95 -9.76 12.05
CA GLU A 59 9.75 -8.95 12.27
C GLU A 59 8.95 -9.48 13.46
N SER A 60 8.82 -10.79 13.58
CA SER A 60 8.21 -11.45 14.74
C SER A 60 8.93 -11.13 16.05
N THR A 61 10.27 -11.09 16.01
CA THR A 61 11.10 -10.71 17.15
C THR A 61 10.88 -9.25 17.55
N VAL A 62 10.78 -8.35 16.57
CA VAL A 62 10.49 -6.92 16.81
C VAL A 62 9.11 -6.74 17.46
N VAL A 63 8.07 -7.41 16.95
CA VAL A 63 6.73 -7.35 17.55
C VAL A 63 6.75 -7.98 18.95
N GLY A 64 7.50 -9.07 19.15
CA GLY A 64 7.72 -9.68 20.46
C GLY A 64 8.39 -8.74 21.47
N LEU A 65 9.37 -7.92 21.01
CA LEU A 65 9.97 -6.88 21.84
C LEU A 65 8.93 -5.82 22.27
N VAL A 66 8.11 -5.36 21.36
CA VAL A 66 7.02 -4.38 21.65
C VAL A 66 6.05 -4.98 22.66
N PHE A 67 5.63 -6.24 22.46
CA PHE A 67 4.77 -6.97 23.40
C PHE A 67 5.41 -7.04 24.79
N GLY A 68 6.70 -7.37 24.88
CA GLY A 68 7.41 -7.45 26.16
C GLY A 68 7.48 -6.11 26.90
N LEU A 69 7.79 -5.03 26.17
CA LEU A 69 7.82 -3.68 26.74
C LEU A 69 6.44 -3.21 27.22
N ALA A 70 5.38 -3.49 26.44
CA ALA A 70 4.01 -3.17 26.82
C ALA A 70 3.56 -3.98 28.05
N SER A 71 3.91 -5.27 28.11
CA SER A 71 3.63 -6.14 29.26
C SER A 71 4.34 -5.65 30.53
N MET A 72 5.62 -5.29 30.42
CA MET A 72 6.41 -4.72 31.50
C MET A 72 5.80 -3.43 32.06
N TRP A 73 5.44 -2.52 31.17
CA TRP A 73 4.78 -1.26 31.54
C TRP A 73 3.47 -1.53 32.27
N LYS A 74 2.60 -2.37 31.72
CA LYS A 74 1.29 -2.69 32.28
C LYS A 74 1.40 -3.32 33.68
N ALA A 75 2.38 -4.19 33.90
CA ALA A 75 2.64 -4.83 35.17
C ALA A 75 3.15 -3.88 36.27
N SER A 76 3.53 -2.64 35.90
CA SER A 76 4.13 -1.68 36.86
C SER A 76 3.10 -0.82 37.61
N ALA A 77 1.80 -1.12 37.48
CA ALA A 77 0.73 -0.48 38.24
C ALA A 77 0.44 -1.25 39.53
N SER A 78 0.08 -0.54 40.60
CA SER A 78 -0.19 -1.16 41.94
C SER A 78 -1.46 -2.00 41.98
N TYR A 79 -2.41 -1.74 41.08
CA TYR A 79 -3.71 -2.44 41.00
C TYR A 79 -3.68 -3.79 40.27
N VAL A 80 -2.51 -4.22 39.72
CA VAL A 80 -2.40 -5.51 39.02
C VAL A 80 -2.35 -6.67 40.02
N LEU A 81 -2.66 -7.87 39.53
CA LEU A 81 -2.59 -9.08 40.35
C LEU A 81 -1.17 -9.30 40.91
N PRO A 82 -1.02 -9.81 42.16
CA PRO A 82 0.32 -9.99 42.73
C PRO A 82 1.30 -10.80 41.88
N ALA A 83 0.79 -11.85 41.20
CA ALA A 83 1.60 -12.64 40.29
C ALA A 83 2.06 -11.84 39.02
N ASP A 84 1.26 -10.89 38.57
CA ASP A 84 1.61 -10.05 37.42
C ASP A 84 2.65 -8.99 37.82
N GLN A 85 2.78 -8.59 39.09
CA GLN A 85 3.80 -7.66 39.57
C GLN A 85 5.24 -8.19 39.38
N LEU A 86 5.42 -9.51 39.28
CA LEU A 86 6.72 -10.12 38.96
C LEU A 86 7.28 -9.66 37.58
N PHE A 87 6.43 -9.24 36.66
CA PHE A 87 6.81 -8.69 35.37
C PHE A 87 7.27 -7.23 35.45
N SER A 88 7.12 -6.56 36.60
CA SER A 88 7.49 -5.17 36.80
C SER A 88 8.89 -5.04 37.40
N PRO A 89 9.83 -4.34 36.75
CA PRO A 89 11.13 -4.03 37.35
C PRO A 89 11.04 -3.15 38.61
N VAL A 90 9.92 -2.44 38.79
CA VAL A 90 9.72 -1.50 39.91
C VAL A 90 9.10 -2.22 41.12
N LEU A 91 8.15 -3.13 40.90
CA LEU A 91 7.35 -3.73 41.96
C LEU A 91 7.89 -5.08 42.45
N SER A 92 8.63 -5.81 41.63
CA SER A 92 9.12 -7.17 41.95
C SER A 92 10.26 -7.22 42.96
N GLY A 93 10.96 -6.09 43.17
CA GLY A 93 12.22 -6.08 43.94
C GLY A 93 13.45 -6.65 43.19
N HIS A 94 13.26 -7.25 42.00
CA HIS A 94 14.30 -7.86 41.18
C HIS A 94 14.28 -7.33 39.73
N PRO A 95 14.76 -6.09 39.47
CA PRO A 95 14.58 -5.40 38.19
C PRO A 95 15.08 -6.17 36.95
N LEU A 96 16.25 -6.79 37.03
CA LEU A 96 16.82 -7.56 35.91
C LEU A 96 16.05 -8.84 35.62
N ALA A 97 15.61 -9.54 36.67
CA ALA A 97 14.79 -10.75 36.55
C ALA A 97 13.45 -10.42 35.89
N SER A 98 12.80 -9.34 36.29
CA SER A 98 11.55 -8.86 35.70
C SER A 98 11.70 -8.40 34.27
N LEU A 99 12.80 -7.72 33.92
CA LEU A 99 13.12 -7.35 32.56
C LEU A 99 13.27 -8.59 31.67
N PHE A 100 14.00 -9.60 32.17
CA PHE A 100 14.16 -10.86 31.44
C PHE A 100 12.84 -11.64 31.34
N LEU A 101 12.03 -11.65 32.38
CA LEU A 101 10.72 -12.28 32.39
C LEU A 101 9.74 -11.59 31.42
N SER A 102 9.64 -10.26 31.48
CA SER A 102 8.67 -9.52 30.66
C SER A 102 9.13 -9.34 29.20
N VAL A 103 10.35 -8.92 28.97
CA VAL A 103 10.86 -8.62 27.62
C VAL A 103 11.57 -9.81 27.01
N GLY A 104 12.48 -10.42 27.73
CA GLY A 104 13.31 -11.53 27.23
C GLY A 104 12.49 -12.71 26.75
N SER A 105 11.50 -13.15 27.54
CA SER A 105 10.64 -14.28 27.18
C SER A 105 9.81 -14.00 25.91
N ARG A 106 9.35 -12.75 25.67
CA ARG A 106 8.54 -12.37 24.49
C ARG A 106 9.43 -12.19 23.25
N VAL A 107 10.62 -11.67 23.39
CA VAL A 107 11.63 -11.62 22.32
C VAL A 107 12.01 -13.03 21.88
N LEU A 108 12.25 -13.94 22.85
CA LEU A 108 12.56 -15.34 22.56
C LEU A 108 11.35 -16.04 21.91
N PHE A 109 10.13 -15.78 22.36
CA PHE A 109 8.92 -16.27 21.72
C PHE A 109 8.81 -15.79 20.27
N GLY A 110 9.02 -14.49 20.01
CA GLY A 110 8.99 -13.92 18.67
C GLY A 110 10.01 -14.56 17.73
N LEU A 111 11.23 -14.76 18.19
CA LEU A 111 12.27 -15.43 17.43
C LEU A 111 11.90 -16.89 17.13
N LEU A 112 11.52 -17.65 18.15
CA LEU A 112 11.22 -19.07 18.02
C LEU A 112 10.01 -19.31 17.13
N ILE A 113 8.89 -18.58 17.33
CA ILE A 113 7.69 -18.75 16.54
C ILE A 113 7.93 -18.33 15.08
N GLY A 114 8.69 -17.26 14.84
CA GLY A 114 9.10 -16.85 13.51
C GLY A 114 9.93 -17.89 12.77
N LEU A 115 10.89 -18.53 13.46
CA LEU A 115 11.69 -19.62 12.90
C LEU A 115 10.83 -20.85 12.61
N LEU A 116 9.90 -21.21 13.49
CA LEU A 116 8.96 -22.32 13.28
C LEU A 116 8.07 -22.08 12.06
N TYR A 117 7.56 -20.86 11.86
CA TYR A 117 6.81 -20.52 10.65
C TYR A 117 7.69 -20.51 9.39
N ALA A 118 8.94 -20.05 9.48
CA ALA A 118 9.88 -20.12 8.36
C ALA A 118 10.19 -21.57 7.96
N TRP A 119 10.30 -22.47 8.94
CA TRP A 119 10.42 -23.91 8.73
C TRP A 119 9.13 -24.51 8.14
N ALA A 120 7.96 -24.22 8.71
CA ALA A 120 6.65 -24.72 8.27
C ALA A 120 6.37 -24.38 6.80
N ARG A 121 6.74 -23.18 6.35
CA ARG A 121 6.60 -22.75 4.95
C ARG A 121 7.41 -23.59 3.94
N ARG A 122 8.48 -24.25 4.38
CA ARG A 122 9.35 -25.07 3.53
C ARG A 122 8.91 -26.54 3.44
N MET A 123 7.95 -26.95 4.28
CA MET A 123 7.48 -28.32 4.36
C MET A 123 6.53 -28.68 3.21
N ARG A 124 6.41 -30.00 2.92
CA ARG A 124 5.56 -30.54 1.82
C ARG A 124 4.09 -30.14 1.96
N HIS A 125 3.59 -29.99 3.20
CA HIS A 125 2.20 -29.60 3.51
C HIS A 125 2.19 -28.32 4.35
N PRO A 126 2.45 -27.14 3.78
CA PRO A 126 2.66 -25.92 4.57
C PRO A 126 1.43 -25.52 5.37
N TYR A 127 0.21 -25.68 4.87
CA TYR A 127 -1.02 -25.39 5.62
C TYR A 127 -1.15 -26.18 6.92
N PHE A 128 -0.82 -27.48 6.85
CA PHE A 128 -0.86 -28.32 8.05
C PHE A 128 0.16 -27.86 9.10
N TRP A 129 1.40 -27.65 8.68
CA TRP A 129 2.46 -27.23 9.59
C TRP A 129 2.27 -25.81 10.13
N MET A 130 1.78 -24.88 9.31
CA MET A 130 1.39 -23.55 9.76
C MET A 130 0.25 -23.60 10.78
N GLY A 131 -0.76 -24.43 10.55
CA GLY A 131 -1.84 -24.67 11.50
C GLY A 131 -1.35 -25.26 12.80
N LEU A 132 -0.47 -26.26 12.75
CA LEU A 132 0.11 -26.89 13.95
C LEU A 132 0.94 -25.89 14.77
N VAL A 133 1.81 -25.10 14.12
CA VAL A 133 2.57 -24.03 14.78
C VAL A 133 1.65 -23.01 15.42
N SER A 134 0.56 -22.64 14.74
CA SER A 134 -0.43 -21.68 15.26
C SER A 134 -1.19 -22.24 16.46
N TYR A 135 -1.55 -23.52 16.42
CA TYR A 135 -2.21 -24.21 17.53
C TYR A 135 -1.31 -24.27 18.78
N LEU A 136 -0.03 -24.55 18.59
CA LEU A 136 0.95 -24.62 19.69
C LEU A 136 1.45 -23.25 20.15
N GLY A 137 1.19 -22.18 19.40
CA GLY A 137 1.77 -20.86 19.62
C GLY A 137 1.53 -20.31 21.02
N ARG A 138 0.30 -20.40 21.54
CA ARG A 138 -0.03 -20.00 22.91
C ARG A 138 0.70 -20.87 23.95
N SER A 139 0.72 -22.17 23.77
CA SER A 139 1.41 -23.10 24.67
C SER A 139 2.91 -22.85 24.71
N ILE A 140 3.53 -22.55 23.55
CA ILE A 140 4.96 -22.16 23.46
C ILE A 140 5.21 -20.85 24.22
N HIS A 141 4.35 -19.84 24.01
CA HIS A 141 4.44 -18.57 24.75
C HIS A 141 4.36 -18.79 26.25
N SER A 142 3.33 -19.50 26.73
CA SER A 142 3.13 -19.80 28.14
C SER A 142 4.26 -20.62 28.74
N PHE A 143 4.78 -21.62 28.00
CA PHE A 143 5.93 -22.41 28.42
C PHE A 143 7.18 -21.56 28.63
N LEU A 144 7.47 -20.64 27.72
CA LEU A 144 8.61 -19.73 27.85
C LEU A 144 8.45 -18.79 29.05
N VAL A 145 7.25 -18.26 29.28
CA VAL A 145 6.96 -17.39 30.41
C VAL A 145 7.12 -18.13 31.73
N TYR A 146 6.45 -19.29 31.91
CA TYR A 146 6.54 -20.05 33.14
C TYR A 146 7.92 -20.64 33.40
N SER A 147 8.64 -21.03 32.35
CA SER A 147 10.05 -21.46 32.49
C SER A 147 10.94 -20.32 32.97
N THR A 148 10.74 -19.12 32.43
CA THR A 148 11.49 -17.94 32.87
C THR A 148 11.10 -17.54 34.29
N MET A 149 9.81 -17.65 34.69
CA MET A 149 9.37 -17.44 36.07
C MET A 149 10.04 -18.41 37.02
N ALA A 150 10.09 -19.69 36.68
CA ALA A 150 10.74 -20.72 37.52
C ALA A 150 12.23 -20.46 37.76
N ILE A 151 12.91 -19.92 36.75
CA ILE A 151 14.36 -19.59 36.81
C ILE A 151 14.58 -18.28 37.59
N CYS A 152 13.80 -17.25 37.31
CA CYS A 152 14.02 -15.91 37.84
C CYS A 152 13.37 -15.68 39.21
N PHE A 153 12.27 -16.39 39.51
CA PHE A 153 11.44 -16.26 40.74
C PHE A 153 11.05 -17.63 41.26
N PRO A 154 11.99 -18.48 41.72
CA PRO A 154 11.69 -19.83 42.15
C PRO A 154 10.76 -19.88 43.36
N GLU A 155 10.77 -18.83 44.19
CA GLU A 155 9.91 -18.73 45.40
C GLU A 155 8.44 -18.48 45.03
N ALA A 156 8.13 -18.02 43.84
CA ALA A 156 6.75 -17.77 43.39
C ALA A 156 5.95 -19.07 43.12
N GLY A 157 6.62 -20.23 43.06
CA GLY A 157 6.00 -21.53 42.91
C GLY A 157 5.40 -21.83 41.52
N TYR A 158 5.66 -20.98 40.54
CA TYR A 158 5.21 -21.18 39.15
C TYR A 158 6.27 -21.96 38.37
N GLY A 159 5.84 -22.93 37.55
CA GLY A 159 6.73 -23.72 36.73
C GLY A 159 6.12 -24.20 35.42
N PRO A 160 6.91 -24.80 34.53
CA PRO A 160 6.46 -25.25 33.19
C PRO A 160 5.30 -26.28 33.27
N SER A 161 5.18 -27.03 34.37
CA SER A 161 4.06 -27.97 34.58
C SER A 161 2.70 -27.28 34.61
N ALA A 162 2.63 -26.03 35.03
CA ALA A 162 1.38 -25.26 35.05
C ALA A 162 0.76 -25.08 33.65
N VAL A 163 1.57 -25.10 32.58
CA VAL A 163 1.11 -25.03 31.19
C VAL A 163 0.22 -26.24 30.86
N PHE A 164 0.63 -27.43 31.31
CA PHE A 164 -0.07 -28.68 30.96
C PHE A 164 -1.36 -28.90 31.76
N ALA A 165 -1.51 -28.23 32.89
CA ALA A 165 -2.69 -28.37 33.74
C ALA A 165 -3.98 -27.80 33.09
N ASN A 166 -3.83 -26.82 32.20
CA ASN A 166 -4.94 -26.05 31.62
C ASN A 166 -5.08 -26.18 30.08
N VAL A 167 -4.25 -26.99 29.39
CA VAL A 167 -4.21 -27.10 27.93
C VAL A 167 -5.52 -27.58 27.28
N PHE A 168 -6.41 -28.22 28.02
CA PHE A 168 -7.63 -28.83 27.48
C PHE A 168 -8.93 -28.18 27.98
N THR A 169 -8.87 -26.94 28.45
CA THR A 169 -10.12 -26.22 28.75
C THR A 169 -10.82 -25.80 27.48
N VAL A 170 -12.15 -25.70 27.51
CA VAL A 170 -12.93 -25.28 26.31
C VAL A 170 -12.53 -23.88 25.85
N SER A 171 -12.21 -22.99 26.79
CA SER A 171 -11.72 -21.64 26.48
C SER A 171 -10.37 -21.65 25.77
N ASP A 172 -9.45 -22.52 26.18
CA ASP A 172 -8.13 -22.65 25.58
C ASP A 172 -8.22 -23.21 24.17
N LEU A 173 -9.01 -24.26 23.96
CA LEU A 173 -9.26 -24.82 22.62
C LEU A 173 -9.90 -23.80 21.67
N ALA A 174 -10.81 -22.97 22.18
CA ALA A 174 -11.43 -21.91 21.37
C ALA A 174 -10.39 -20.85 20.96
N MET A 175 -9.49 -20.42 21.87
CA MET A 175 -8.44 -19.45 21.58
C MET A 175 -7.37 -20.01 20.63
N ASP A 176 -6.95 -21.26 20.82
CA ASP A 176 -5.98 -21.92 19.96
C ASP A 176 -6.58 -22.14 18.56
N GLY A 177 -7.83 -22.59 18.46
CA GLY A 177 -8.57 -22.73 17.21
C GLY A 177 -8.78 -21.39 16.48
N GLY A 178 -9.11 -20.34 17.24
CA GLY A 178 -9.21 -18.97 16.73
C GLY A 178 -7.88 -18.47 16.17
N SER A 179 -6.78 -18.72 16.86
CA SER A 179 -5.43 -18.35 16.40
C SER A 179 -5.06 -19.08 15.10
N VAL A 180 -5.35 -20.39 15.00
CA VAL A 180 -5.17 -21.17 13.77
C VAL A 180 -5.96 -20.56 12.62
N LEU A 181 -7.26 -20.29 12.86
CA LEU A 181 -8.14 -19.72 11.83
C LEU A 181 -7.62 -18.38 11.31
N VAL A 182 -7.30 -17.46 12.21
CA VAL A 182 -6.83 -16.10 11.84
C VAL A 182 -5.51 -16.17 11.07
N VAL A 183 -4.54 -16.94 11.56
CA VAL A 183 -3.23 -17.07 10.92
C VAL A 183 -3.37 -17.69 9.54
N LEU A 184 -4.11 -18.80 9.40
CA LEU A 184 -4.28 -19.48 8.11
C LEU A 184 -5.07 -18.64 7.10
N LEU A 185 -6.12 -17.92 7.53
CA LEU A 185 -6.89 -17.04 6.67
C LEU A 185 -6.04 -15.89 6.14
N LEU A 186 -5.29 -15.20 6.99
CA LEU A 186 -4.43 -14.10 6.58
C LEU A 186 -3.24 -14.57 5.74
N TRP A 187 -2.65 -15.70 6.10
CA TRP A 187 -1.59 -16.30 5.29
C TRP A 187 -2.10 -16.72 3.91
N ARG A 188 -3.28 -17.35 3.81
CA ARG A 188 -3.93 -17.66 2.53
C ARG A 188 -4.23 -16.39 1.74
N ALA A 189 -4.79 -15.38 2.39
CA ALA A 189 -5.11 -14.09 1.76
C ALA A 189 -3.85 -13.43 1.15
N SER A 190 -2.71 -13.47 1.85
CA SER A 190 -1.43 -12.93 1.37
C SER A 190 -0.85 -13.65 0.15
N HIS A 191 -1.32 -14.86 -0.17
CA HIS A 191 -0.91 -15.66 -1.34
C HIS A 191 -1.95 -15.65 -2.47
N THR A 192 -3.04 -14.91 -2.35
CA THR A 192 -4.04 -14.77 -3.42
C THR A 192 -3.52 -13.93 -4.58
N ARG A 193 -4.03 -14.20 -5.79
CA ARG A 193 -3.73 -13.39 -6.99
C ARG A 193 -4.06 -11.91 -6.78
N ALA A 194 -5.17 -11.63 -6.09
CA ALA A 194 -5.59 -10.27 -5.76
C ALA A 194 -4.55 -9.54 -4.89
N TRP A 195 -3.99 -10.21 -3.88
CA TRP A 195 -2.95 -9.63 -3.02
C TRP A 195 -1.64 -9.36 -3.78
N VAL A 196 -1.20 -10.32 -4.60
CA VAL A 196 0.00 -10.15 -5.43
C VAL A 196 -0.17 -9.00 -6.42
N GLN A 197 -1.34 -8.89 -7.06
CA GLN A 197 -1.66 -7.77 -7.94
C GLN A 197 -1.68 -6.44 -7.18
N PHE A 198 -2.28 -6.41 -5.99
CA PHE A 198 -2.28 -5.23 -5.13
C PHE A 198 -0.85 -4.78 -4.77
N GLN A 199 0.03 -5.73 -4.41
CA GLN A 199 1.45 -5.43 -4.15
C GLN A 199 2.16 -4.83 -5.38
N GLN A 200 1.93 -5.40 -6.56
CA GLN A 200 2.51 -4.89 -7.80
C GLN A 200 2.00 -3.48 -8.13
N ARG A 201 0.72 -3.23 -7.96
CA ARG A 201 0.07 -1.93 -8.16
C ARG A 201 0.63 -0.86 -7.22
N LEU A 202 0.81 -1.19 -5.94
CA LEU A 202 1.44 -0.29 -4.96
C LEU A 202 2.88 0.07 -5.35
N ALA A 203 3.67 -0.91 -5.78
CA ALA A 203 5.05 -0.70 -6.19
C ALA A 203 5.16 0.22 -7.42
N ILE A 204 4.25 0.07 -8.40
CA ILE A 204 4.19 0.95 -9.58
C ILE A 204 3.77 2.37 -9.17
N SER A 205 2.78 2.51 -8.29
CA SER A 205 2.33 3.84 -7.81
C SER A 205 3.46 4.67 -7.21
N GLN A 206 4.41 4.04 -6.54
CA GLN A 206 5.55 4.74 -5.93
C GLN A 206 6.54 5.28 -6.96
N SER A 207 6.78 4.56 -8.07
CA SER A 207 7.68 5.01 -9.12
C SER A 207 7.14 6.18 -9.95
N LEU A 208 5.81 6.40 -9.91
CA LEU A 208 5.11 7.39 -10.72
C LEU A 208 4.88 8.75 -10.02
N GLN A 209 5.16 8.85 -8.72
CA GLN A 209 4.83 10.03 -7.93
C GLN A 209 6.01 11.01 -7.82
N SER A 210 5.97 12.07 -8.63
CA SER A 210 6.91 13.20 -8.59
C SER A 210 6.74 14.15 -7.38
N GLY A 211 5.74 13.92 -6.51
CA GLY A 211 5.38 14.79 -5.38
C GLY A 211 5.79 14.27 -4.00
N GLU A 212 6.90 13.56 -3.88
CA GLU A 212 7.32 12.89 -2.62
C GLU A 212 7.45 13.84 -1.43
N ARG A 213 7.92 15.05 -1.64
CA ARG A 213 8.14 16.06 -0.59
C ARG A 213 6.82 16.53 0.04
N TYR A 214 5.81 16.85 -0.78
CA TYR A 214 4.49 17.26 -0.29
C TYR A 214 3.76 16.12 0.44
N ARG A 215 3.91 14.89 -0.04
CA ARG A 215 3.36 13.69 0.59
C ARG A 215 3.96 13.43 1.96
N ARG A 216 5.29 13.47 2.09
CA ARG A 216 5.99 13.30 3.37
C ARG A 216 5.57 14.38 4.36
N LEU A 217 5.48 15.62 3.90
CA LEU A 217 5.04 16.74 4.72
C LEU A 217 3.59 16.57 5.20
N SER A 218 2.65 16.19 4.33
CA SER A 218 1.25 15.98 4.71
C SER A 218 1.08 14.83 5.71
N LEU A 219 1.81 13.72 5.54
CA LEU A 219 1.80 12.62 6.50
C LEU A 219 2.41 13.05 7.85
N ALA A 220 3.53 13.77 7.83
CA ALA A 220 4.15 14.28 9.04
C ALA A 220 3.23 15.24 9.80
N VAL A 221 2.53 16.15 9.10
CA VAL A 221 1.56 17.07 9.70
C VAL A 221 0.38 16.31 10.31
N ILE A 222 -0.18 15.31 9.58
CA ILE A 222 -1.28 14.49 10.11
C ILE A 222 -0.81 13.72 11.35
N THR A 223 0.36 13.10 11.30
CA THR A 223 0.93 12.36 12.44
C THR A 223 1.17 13.27 13.64
N LEU A 224 1.73 14.45 13.43
CA LEU A 224 1.96 15.42 14.50
C LEU A 224 0.64 15.93 15.11
N PHE A 225 -0.35 16.23 14.26
CA PHE A 225 -1.67 16.68 14.71
C PHE A 225 -2.40 15.58 15.51
N THR A 226 -2.38 14.33 15.03
CA THR A 226 -3.02 13.21 15.75
C THR A 226 -2.32 12.90 17.07
N LEU A 227 -0.98 13.00 17.13
CA LEU A 227 -0.22 12.89 18.37
C LEU A 227 -0.61 13.99 19.37
N ALA A 228 -0.63 15.24 18.92
CA ALA A 228 -1.01 16.37 19.76
C ALA A 228 -2.46 16.24 20.27
N ALA A 229 -3.38 15.79 19.41
CA ALA A 229 -4.78 15.56 19.80
C ALA A 229 -4.90 14.42 20.84
N ALA A 230 -4.18 13.31 20.66
CA ALA A 230 -4.17 12.20 21.62
C ALA A 230 -3.62 12.66 22.99
N LEU A 231 -2.52 13.42 23.00
CA LEU A 231 -1.97 14.00 24.22
C LEU A 231 -2.95 14.97 24.90
N ALA A 232 -3.59 15.87 24.14
CA ALA A 232 -4.55 16.83 24.67
C ALA A 232 -5.77 16.13 25.29
N VAL A 233 -6.33 15.12 24.62
CA VAL A 233 -7.47 14.34 25.14
C VAL A 233 -7.06 13.60 26.42
N THR A 234 -5.91 12.94 26.43
CA THR A 234 -5.41 12.22 27.60
C THR A 234 -5.19 13.14 28.79
N PHE A 235 -4.55 14.28 28.56
CA PHE A 235 -4.32 15.28 29.61
C PHE A 235 -5.63 15.87 30.14
N TYR A 236 -6.57 16.23 29.24
CA TYR A 236 -7.90 16.70 29.62
C TYR A 236 -8.65 15.68 30.49
N PHE A 237 -8.64 14.41 30.10
CA PHE A 237 -9.32 13.35 30.85
C PHE A 237 -8.71 13.18 32.25
N GLY A 238 -7.40 13.18 32.36
CA GLY A 238 -6.72 13.08 33.64
C GLY A 238 -7.09 14.23 34.58
N HIS A 239 -6.93 15.44 34.11
CA HIS A 239 -7.29 16.62 34.91
C HIS A 239 -8.78 16.63 35.30
N ARG A 240 -9.66 16.12 34.42
CA ARG A 240 -11.10 16.05 34.72
C ARG A 240 -11.42 15.00 35.77
N ILE A 241 -10.72 13.86 35.77
CA ILE A 241 -10.86 12.83 36.82
C ILE A 241 -10.44 13.41 38.17
N ASP A 242 -9.27 14.05 38.23
CA ASP A 242 -8.76 14.68 39.45
C ASP A 242 -9.77 15.70 40.02
N TYR A 243 -10.31 16.57 39.17
CA TYR A 243 -11.32 17.56 39.56
C TYR A 243 -12.60 16.90 40.09
N VAL A 244 -13.07 15.82 39.47
CA VAL A 244 -14.29 15.10 39.94
C VAL A 244 -14.04 14.47 41.28
N LEU A 245 -12.90 13.82 41.51
CA LEU A 245 -12.54 13.21 42.79
C LEU A 245 -12.46 14.22 43.93
N GLU A 246 -11.76 15.35 43.67
CA GLU A 246 -11.69 16.45 44.64
C GLU A 246 -13.08 17.03 44.95
N SER A 247 -13.95 17.21 43.94
CA SER A 247 -15.31 17.73 44.10
C SER A 247 -16.21 16.84 44.97
N GLN A 248 -15.88 15.51 45.01
CA GLN A 248 -16.56 14.51 45.87
C GLN A 248 -15.88 14.37 47.25
N GLY A 249 -14.87 15.19 47.54
CA GLY A 249 -14.11 15.12 48.80
C GLY A 249 -13.17 13.90 48.89
N ILE A 250 -12.90 13.26 47.80
CA ILE A 250 -11.98 12.10 47.72
C ILE A 250 -10.57 12.65 47.43
N THR A 251 -9.70 12.61 48.45
CA THR A 251 -8.27 12.89 48.29
C THR A 251 -7.52 11.60 47.99
N LEU A 252 -6.83 11.57 46.87
CA LEU A 252 -5.98 10.46 46.49
C LEU A 252 -4.66 10.51 47.27
N GLY A 253 -4.22 9.38 47.81
CA GLY A 253 -2.82 9.23 48.24
C GLY A 253 -1.86 9.19 47.03
N GLU A 254 -0.55 9.28 47.33
CA GLU A 254 0.49 9.26 46.26
C GLU A 254 0.36 8.04 45.35
N THR A 255 0.09 6.86 45.88
CA THR A 255 -0.11 5.62 45.08
C THR A 255 -1.30 5.73 44.13
N GLY A 256 -2.43 6.28 44.57
CA GLY A 256 -3.63 6.45 43.75
C GLY A 256 -3.40 7.43 42.59
N TYR A 257 -2.64 8.50 42.87
CA TYR A 257 -2.28 9.47 41.82
C TYR A 257 -1.38 8.84 40.73
N VAL A 258 -0.37 8.06 41.16
CA VAL A 258 0.52 7.32 40.23
C VAL A 258 -0.27 6.31 39.40
N ASP A 259 -1.23 5.61 39.97
CA ASP A 259 -2.07 4.66 39.24
C ASP A 259 -2.97 5.32 38.20
N ILE A 260 -3.56 6.47 38.51
CA ILE A 260 -4.34 7.25 37.54
C ILE A 260 -3.45 7.71 36.39
N LEU A 261 -2.27 8.23 36.69
CA LEU A 261 -1.30 8.64 35.65
C LEU A 261 -0.89 7.44 34.77
N HIS A 262 -0.69 6.28 35.37
CA HIS A 262 -0.37 5.05 34.65
C HIS A 262 -1.49 4.64 33.69
N LEU A 263 -2.76 4.68 34.15
CA LEU A 263 -3.92 4.43 33.30
C LEU A 263 -4.07 5.44 32.15
N GLN A 264 -3.80 6.73 32.40
CA GLN A 264 -3.81 7.78 31.40
C GLN A 264 -2.79 7.51 30.27
N ILE A 265 -1.57 7.12 30.65
CA ILE A 265 -0.51 6.77 29.68
C ILE A 265 -0.90 5.53 28.89
N GLN A 266 -1.49 4.51 29.53
CA GLN A 266 -2.00 3.33 28.82
C GLN A 266 -3.10 3.70 27.81
N PHE A 267 -4.05 4.53 28.19
CA PHE A 267 -5.12 5.02 27.33
C PHE A 267 -4.56 5.83 26.15
N MET A 268 -3.56 6.66 26.40
CA MET A 268 -2.85 7.41 25.36
C MET A 268 -2.22 6.47 24.32
N PHE A 269 -1.48 5.45 24.76
CA PHE A 269 -0.89 4.46 23.85
C PHE A 269 -1.95 3.69 23.06
N GLY A 270 -3.09 3.36 23.66
CA GLY A 270 -4.22 2.72 23.00
C GLY A 270 -4.79 3.60 21.87
N ILE A 271 -5.04 4.89 22.15
CA ILE A 271 -5.53 5.84 21.15
C ILE A 271 -4.48 6.05 20.05
N MET A 272 -3.21 6.26 20.42
CA MET A 272 -2.15 6.46 19.44
C MET A 272 -2.00 5.27 18.50
N SER A 273 -2.07 4.04 19.00
CA SER A 273 -2.00 2.83 18.16
C SER A 273 -3.18 2.73 17.21
N LEU A 274 -4.39 3.05 17.64
CA LEU A 274 -5.56 3.13 16.76
C LEU A 274 -5.38 4.18 15.67
N MET A 275 -4.86 5.37 16.02
CA MET A 275 -4.58 6.43 15.07
C MET A 275 -3.52 6.01 14.04
N VAL A 276 -2.48 5.28 14.44
CA VAL A 276 -1.48 4.74 13.51
C VAL A 276 -2.14 3.79 12.51
N LEU A 277 -3.03 2.90 12.94
CA LEU A 277 -3.78 2.01 12.04
C LEU A 277 -4.61 2.80 11.02
N VAL A 278 -5.30 3.86 11.46
CA VAL A 278 -6.08 4.73 10.57
C VAL A 278 -5.17 5.45 9.56
N ILE A 279 -4.04 5.99 10.01
CA ILE A 279 -3.07 6.66 9.13
C ILE A 279 -2.51 5.70 8.08
N LEU A 280 -2.14 4.47 8.48
CA LEU A 280 -1.68 3.44 7.56
C LEU A 280 -2.76 3.08 6.53
N PHE A 281 -4.00 2.91 6.96
CA PHE A 281 -5.13 2.64 6.06
C PHE A 281 -5.33 3.78 5.06
N VAL A 282 -5.34 5.03 5.52
CA VAL A 282 -5.48 6.21 4.64
C VAL A 282 -4.31 6.31 3.66
N ALA A 283 -3.08 6.07 4.13
CA ALA A 283 -1.89 6.09 3.28
C ALA A 283 -1.95 5.03 2.17
N LEU A 284 -2.34 3.79 2.51
CA LEU A 284 -2.51 2.69 1.55
C LEU A 284 -3.64 3.00 0.56
N ASN A 285 -4.78 3.48 1.04
CA ASN A 285 -5.93 3.83 0.18
C ASN A 285 -5.59 4.96 -0.80
N ARG A 286 -4.86 5.98 -0.35
CA ARG A 286 -4.36 7.06 -1.24
C ARG A 286 -3.41 6.54 -2.32
N GLN A 287 -2.50 5.63 -1.97
CA GLN A 287 -1.58 5.03 -2.94
C GLN A 287 -2.35 4.18 -3.97
N TYR A 288 -3.31 3.40 -3.52
CA TYR A 288 -4.17 2.60 -4.39
C TYR A 288 -5.01 3.49 -5.33
N SER A 289 -5.61 4.55 -4.81
CA SER A 289 -6.39 5.51 -5.63
C SER A 289 -5.51 6.23 -6.67
N ALA A 290 -4.27 6.57 -6.32
CA ALA A 290 -3.32 7.17 -7.25
C ALA A 290 -2.95 6.20 -8.39
N TYR A 291 -2.78 4.91 -8.08
CA TYR A 291 -2.56 3.87 -9.09
C TYR A 291 -3.76 3.72 -10.02
N MET A 292 -4.98 3.63 -9.47
CA MET A 292 -6.21 3.54 -10.27
C MET A 292 -6.40 4.75 -11.18
N ALA A 293 -6.07 5.93 -10.67
CA ALA A 293 -6.09 7.15 -11.48
C ALA A 293 -5.03 7.15 -12.60
N TYR A 294 -3.89 6.49 -12.40
CA TYR A 294 -2.87 6.31 -13.43
C TYR A 294 -3.27 5.24 -14.46
N GLU A 295 -3.78 4.10 -14.03
CA GLU A 295 -4.24 3.01 -14.91
C GLU A 295 -5.34 3.50 -15.87
N GLY A 296 -6.23 4.39 -15.40
CA GLY A 296 -7.23 5.04 -16.25
C GLY A 296 -6.68 6.08 -17.25
N LYS A 297 -5.38 6.44 -17.15
CA LYS A 297 -4.72 7.40 -18.06
C LYS A 297 -3.98 6.75 -19.22
N ILE A 298 -3.65 5.48 -19.11
CA ILE A 298 -2.83 4.75 -20.08
C ILE A 298 -3.66 3.63 -20.70
N ASP A 299 -3.67 3.54 -22.01
CA ASP A 299 -4.28 2.45 -22.76
C ASP A 299 -3.51 1.15 -22.49
N SER A 300 -4.20 0.13 -22.01
CA SER A 300 -3.59 -1.13 -21.54
C SER A 300 -2.94 -1.96 -22.66
N LEU A 301 -3.39 -1.80 -23.91
CA LEU A 301 -2.86 -2.52 -25.05
C LEU A 301 -1.59 -1.86 -25.59
N THR A 302 -1.64 -0.54 -25.74
CA THR A 302 -0.63 0.22 -26.51
C THR A 302 0.35 0.99 -25.63
N GLY A 303 0.01 1.26 -24.38
CA GLY A 303 0.85 1.97 -23.43
C GLY A 303 1.06 3.47 -23.79
N VAL A 304 0.14 4.08 -24.55
CA VAL A 304 -0.02 5.53 -24.72
C VAL A 304 -1.20 6.05 -23.92
N MET A 305 -1.42 7.37 -23.90
CA MET A 305 -2.53 7.93 -23.13
C MET A 305 -3.88 7.47 -23.70
N THR A 306 -4.85 7.24 -22.80
CA THR A 306 -6.25 7.11 -23.20
C THR A 306 -6.79 8.44 -23.71
N ARG A 307 -7.88 8.42 -24.49
CA ARG A 307 -8.58 9.61 -24.98
C ARG A 307 -8.78 10.65 -23.87
N ARG A 308 -9.35 10.23 -22.74
CA ARG A 308 -9.63 11.10 -21.59
C ARG A 308 -8.35 11.76 -21.03
N ALA A 309 -7.29 11.00 -20.90
CA ALA A 309 -6.03 11.51 -20.38
C ALA A 309 -5.35 12.47 -21.35
N PHE A 310 -5.38 12.17 -22.64
CA PHE A 310 -4.82 13.01 -23.70
C PHE A 310 -5.51 14.39 -23.73
N PHE A 311 -6.85 14.42 -23.77
CA PHE A 311 -7.59 15.68 -23.75
C PHE A 311 -7.44 16.45 -22.42
N ALA A 312 -7.26 15.78 -21.28
CA ALA A 312 -6.95 16.45 -20.03
C ALA A 312 -5.56 17.12 -20.04
N VAL A 313 -4.59 16.54 -20.74
CA VAL A 313 -3.27 17.19 -20.99
C VAL A 313 -3.42 18.38 -21.91
N CYS A 314 -4.15 18.24 -23.02
CA CYS A 314 -4.45 19.33 -23.93
C CYS A 314 -5.12 20.50 -23.19
N ALA A 315 -6.20 20.26 -22.46
CA ALA A 315 -6.93 21.28 -21.70
C ALA A 315 -6.02 22.03 -20.70
N ARG A 316 -5.06 21.34 -20.07
CA ARG A 316 -4.10 21.98 -19.16
C ARG A 316 -3.10 22.87 -19.89
N ILE A 317 -2.65 22.46 -21.09
CA ILE A 317 -1.70 23.23 -21.91
C ILE A 317 -2.41 24.50 -22.47
N PHE A 318 -3.65 24.35 -22.92
CA PHE A 318 -4.46 25.44 -23.49
C PHE A 318 -5.28 26.21 -22.46
N HIS A 319 -5.02 26.04 -21.15
CA HIS A 319 -5.76 26.76 -20.11
C HIS A 319 -5.53 28.28 -20.23
N ALA A 320 -6.61 29.05 -20.09
CA ALA A 320 -6.58 30.51 -20.13
C ALA A 320 -5.50 31.08 -19.19
N GLY A 321 -4.58 31.89 -19.75
CA GLY A 321 -3.43 32.47 -19.03
C GLY A 321 -2.09 31.81 -19.32
N ASN A 322 -2.04 30.65 -19.95
CA ASN A 322 -0.80 30.08 -20.46
C ASN A 322 -0.48 30.63 -21.88
N PRO A 323 0.79 30.85 -22.22
CA PRO A 323 1.16 31.11 -23.61
C PRO A 323 0.78 29.88 -24.45
N VAL A 324 0.10 30.12 -25.58
CA VAL A 324 -0.26 29.06 -26.52
C VAL A 324 1.03 28.50 -27.13
N PRO A 325 1.29 27.19 -26.99
CA PRO A 325 2.51 26.61 -27.57
C PRO A 325 2.46 26.64 -29.11
N SER A 326 3.57 26.99 -29.71
CA SER A 326 3.77 26.73 -31.15
C SER A 326 3.96 25.24 -31.38
N GLY A 327 3.28 24.68 -32.37
CA GLY A 327 3.39 23.25 -32.65
C GLY A 327 2.26 22.72 -33.52
N TYR A 328 1.98 21.43 -33.44
CA TYR A 328 0.98 20.77 -34.28
C TYR A 328 0.10 19.82 -33.47
N PHE A 329 -1.19 19.77 -33.85
CA PHE A 329 -2.13 18.74 -33.42
C PHE A 329 -2.34 17.79 -34.61
N ILE A 330 -2.02 16.52 -34.44
CA ILE A 330 -2.03 15.50 -35.49
C ILE A 330 -3.00 14.40 -35.12
N MET A 331 -3.89 14.02 -36.03
CA MET A 331 -4.73 12.85 -35.93
C MET A 331 -4.31 11.80 -36.93
N VAL A 332 -4.30 10.55 -36.49
CA VAL A 332 -3.92 9.36 -37.28
C VAL A 332 -5.00 8.32 -37.15
N ASP A 333 -5.42 7.75 -38.26
CA ASP A 333 -6.39 6.64 -38.31
C ASP A 333 -5.86 5.55 -39.27
N LEU A 334 -5.97 4.29 -38.83
CA LEU A 334 -5.48 3.15 -39.60
C LEU A 334 -6.49 2.77 -40.67
N ASP A 335 -6.07 2.82 -41.91
CA ASP A 335 -6.95 2.51 -43.04
C ASP A 335 -7.35 1.03 -43.02
N GLN A 336 -8.66 0.78 -43.17
CA GLN A 336 -9.24 -0.57 -43.29
C GLN A 336 -8.85 -1.53 -42.11
N PHE A 337 -8.57 -1.01 -40.92
CA PHE A 337 -8.11 -1.79 -39.77
C PHE A 337 -9.09 -2.91 -39.39
N LYS A 338 -10.41 -2.70 -39.61
CA LYS A 338 -11.43 -3.73 -39.41
C LYS A 338 -11.19 -4.93 -40.31
N GLU A 339 -10.79 -4.74 -41.57
CA GLU A 339 -10.53 -5.85 -42.51
C GLU A 339 -9.32 -6.70 -42.04
N ILE A 340 -8.32 -6.05 -41.41
CA ILE A 340 -7.16 -6.75 -40.84
C ILE A 340 -7.64 -7.66 -39.71
N ASN A 341 -8.48 -7.15 -38.79
CA ASN A 341 -9.06 -7.94 -37.72
C ASN A 341 -9.90 -9.09 -38.25
N ASP A 342 -10.74 -8.85 -39.28
CA ASP A 342 -11.63 -9.84 -39.84
C ASP A 342 -10.87 -10.95 -40.58
N ARG A 343 -9.74 -10.63 -41.25
CA ARG A 343 -8.92 -11.61 -42.00
C ARG A 343 -7.89 -12.34 -41.17
N HIS A 344 -7.22 -11.63 -40.23
CA HIS A 344 -6.05 -12.15 -39.51
C HIS A 344 -6.33 -12.38 -38.02
N GLY A 345 -7.51 -11.96 -37.54
CA GLY A 345 -7.93 -12.09 -36.14
C GLY A 345 -7.45 -10.93 -35.25
N HIS A 346 -8.15 -10.73 -34.13
CA HIS A 346 -7.83 -9.67 -33.16
C HIS A 346 -6.40 -9.69 -32.61
N PRO A 347 -5.73 -10.85 -32.39
CA PRO A 347 -4.33 -10.84 -31.93
C PRO A 347 -3.36 -10.16 -32.90
N GLU A 348 -3.60 -10.29 -34.20
CA GLU A 348 -2.78 -9.63 -35.21
C GLU A 348 -3.09 -8.13 -35.31
N GLY A 349 -4.37 -7.74 -35.16
CA GLY A 349 -4.74 -6.35 -35.01
C GLY A 349 -4.09 -5.69 -33.77
N ASP A 350 -4.08 -6.40 -32.63
CA ASP A 350 -3.40 -5.94 -31.42
C ASP A 350 -1.88 -5.77 -31.61
N ARG A 351 -1.26 -6.68 -32.40
CA ARG A 351 0.16 -6.56 -32.79
C ARG A 351 0.37 -5.29 -33.65
N ALA A 352 -0.48 -5.09 -34.65
CA ALA A 352 -0.42 -3.89 -35.50
C ALA A 352 -0.50 -2.59 -34.69
N LEU A 353 -1.45 -2.49 -33.77
CA LEU A 353 -1.60 -1.33 -32.90
C LEU A 353 -0.35 -1.04 -32.05
N LYS A 354 0.34 -2.09 -31.57
CA LYS A 354 1.58 -1.95 -30.82
C LYS A 354 2.73 -1.46 -31.70
N GLU A 355 2.84 -1.97 -32.92
CA GLU A 355 3.87 -1.52 -33.88
C GLU A 355 3.63 -0.07 -34.34
N VAL A 356 2.37 0.32 -34.56
CA VAL A 356 2.00 1.72 -34.87
C VAL A 356 2.43 2.65 -33.74
N VAL A 357 2.13 2.28 -32.51
CA VAL A 357 2.51 3.11 -31.34
C VAL A 357 4.03 3.15 -31.18
N LYS A 358 4.73 2.07 -31.49
CA LYS A 358 6.19 2.09 -31.50
C LYS A 358 6.72 3.09 -32.51
N ALA A 359 6.21 3.09 -33.75
CA ALA A 359 6.57 4.09 -34.77
C ALA A 359 6.23 5.53 -34.34
N LEU A 360 5.04 5.76 -33.72
CA LEU A 360 4.69 7.06 -33.17
C LEU A 360 5.67 7.52 -32.07
N LYS A 361 6.08 6.61 -31.18
CA LYS A 361 7.04 6.94 -30.11
C LYS A 361 8.44 7.19 -30.64
N ASP A 362 8.89 6.43 -31.62
CA ASP A 362 10.21 6.56 -32.22
C ASP A 362 10.36 7.90 -32.98
N ILE A 363 9.29 8.38 -33.62
CA ILE A 363 9.30 9.59 -34.44
C ILE A 363 8.90 10.83 -33.60
N PHE A 364 7.86 10.75 -32.81
CA PHE A 364 7.27 11.89 -32.10
C PHE A 364 7.44 11.86 -30.57
N GLY A 365 7.87 10.73 -29.98
CA GLY A 365 7.86 10.52 -28.53
C GLY A 365 8.81 11.42 -27.73
N GLY A 366 9.84 11.97 -28.36
CA GLY A 366 10.75 12.91 -27.70
C GLY A 366 10.21 14.34 -27.59
N GLN A 367 9.21 14.70 -28.39
CA GLN A 367 8.71 16.07 -28.55
C GLN A 367 7.18 16.18 -28.42
N GLY A 368 6.47 15.06 -28.40
CA GLY A 368 5.02 15.00 -28.44
C GLY A 368 4.36 14.16 -27.38
N THR A 369 3.13 14.53 -27.04
CA THR A 369 2.21 13.74 -26.24
C THR A 369 1.36 12.88 -27.16
N ILE A 370 1.33 11.56 -26.97
CA ILE A 370 0.64 10.59 -27.81
C ILE A 370 -0.55 10.00 -27.04
N GLY A 371 -1.73 9.98 -27.68
CA GLY A 371 -2.95 9.39 -27.15
C GLY A 371 -3.64 8.46 -28.14
N ARG A 372 -4.32 7.43 -27.65
CA ARG A 372 -5.23 6.58 -28.40
C ARG A 372 -6.66 7.09 -28.15
N LEU A 373 -7.34 7.53 -29.22
CA LEU A 373 -8.66 8.17 -29.13
C LEU A 373 -9.81 7.19 -29.33
N GLY A 374 -9.58 6.14 -30.11
CA GLY A 374 -10.54 5.10 -30.45
C GLY A 374 -9.87 3.76 -30.69
N GLY A 375 -10.52 2.83 -31.38
CA GLY A 375 -10.00 1.52 -31.69
C GLY A 375 -8.68 1.56 -32.48
N ASP A 376 -8.67 2.31 -33.55
CA ASP A 376 -7.61 2.49 -34.55
C ASP A 376 -7.18 3.95 -34.72
N GLU A 377 -7.73 4.86 -33.89
CA GLU A 377 -7.47 6.29 -33.91
C GLU A 377 -6.44 6.71 -32.88
N PHE A 378 -5.46 7.51 -33.30
CA PHE A 378 -4.43 8.08 -32.45
C PHE A 378 -4.35 9.60 -32.64
N ALA A 379 -3.87 10.31 -31.62
CA ALA A 379 -3.54 11.71 -31.70
C ALA A 379 -2.15 11.99 -31.15
N VAL A 380 -1.50 12.98 -31.72
CA VAL A 380 -0.20 13.50 -31.26
C VAL A 380 -0.31 15.01 -31.09
N LEU A 381 0.05 15.50 -29.91
CA LEU A 381 0.19 16.92 -29.63
C LEU A 381 1.70 17.24 -29.56
N LEU A 382 2.21 17.99 -30.54
CA LEU A 382 3.57 18.53 -30.56
C LEU A 382 3.51 19.95 -29.99
N CYS A 383 4.29 20.24 -28.96
CA CYS A 383 4.41 21.57 -28.36
C CYS A 383 5.80 22.17 -28.63
N THR A 384 6.41 21.80 -29.75
CA THR A 384 7.72 22.27 -30.20
C THR A 384 7.54 22.97 -31.55
N GLU A 385 8.19 24.08 -31.72
CA GLU A 385 8.23 24.78 -33.01
C GLU A 385 8.99 23.93 -34.01
N LEU A 386 8.25 23.35 -34.97
CA LEU A 386 8.80 22.58 -36.10
C LEU A 386 8.47 23.34 -37.36
N ALA A 387 9.48 23.48 -38.25
CA ALA A 387 9.23 24.00 -39.57
C ALA A 387 8.36 23.01 -40.39
N ALA A 388 7.49 23.52 -41.26
CA ALA A 388 6.59 22.68 -42.05
C ALA A 388 7.33 21.56 -42.83
N PRO A 389 8.52 21.80 -43.46
CA PRO A 389 9.26 20.71 -44.11
C PRO A 389 9.77 19.63 -43.17
N GLU A 390 10.09 19.97 -41.92
CA GLU A 390 10.51 18.98 -40.89
C GLU A 390 9.35 18.08 -40.46
N LEU A 391 8.17 18.67 -40.28
CA LEU A 391 6.96 17.91 -40.01
C LEU A 391 6.61 16.97 -41.18
N GLU A 392 6.64 17.48 -42.42
CA GLU A 392 6.36 16.67 -43.60
C GLU A 392 7.34 15.49 -43.73
N MET A 393 8.62 15.71 -43.45
CA MET A 393 9.61 14.64 -43.41
C MET A 393 9.30 13.61 -42.35
N ALA A 394 8.90 14.03 -41.15
CA ALA A 394 8.50 13.14 -40.05
C ALA A 394 7.24 12.34 -40.41
N LEU A 395 6.23 12.97 -41.02
CA LEU A 395 4.99 12.30 -41.44
C LEU A 395 5.25 11.28 -42.56
N ASN A 396 6.10 11.63 -43.57
CA ASN A 396 6.50 10.70 -44.62
C ASN A 396 7.27 9.50 -44.05
N HIS A 397 8.17 9.73 -43.07
CA HIS A 397 8.86 8.66 -42.37
C HIS A 397 7.89 7.76 -41.62
N PHE A 398 6.88 8.35 -40.98
CA PHE A 398 5.83 7.60 -40.26
C PHE A 398 5.01 6.77 -41.24
N LEU A 399 4.51 7.32 -42.36
CA LEU A 399 3.78 6.54 -43.36
C LEU A 399 4.61 5.38 -43.90
N ALA A 400 5.91 5.61 -44.19
CA ALA A 400 6.82 4.56 -44.63
C ALA A 400 7.03 3.46 -43.51
N ALA A 401 7.09 3.85 -42.25
CA ALA A 401 7.21 2.92 -41.13
C ALA A 401 5.95 2.05 -40.99
N ILE A 402 4.76 2.65 -41.12
CA ILE A 402 3.48 1.94 -41.08
C ILE A 402 3.36 0.96 -42.25
N HIS A 403 3.76 1.34 -43.43
CA HIS A 403 3.72 0.50 -44.64
C HIS A 403 4.60 -0.76 -44.54
N ARG A 404 5.60 -0.79 -43.65
CA ARG A 404 6.43 -1.99 -43.36
C ARG A 404 5.70 -3.05 -42.50
N ILE A 405 4.61 -2.65 -41.86
CA ILE A 405 3.77 -3.59 -41.11
C ILE A 405 2.89 -4.30 -42.13
N SER A 406 3.12 -5.60 -42.34
CA SER A 406 2.46 -6.32 -43.42
C SER A 406 2.12 -7.78 -43.05
N TRP A 407 1.16 -8.34 -43.78
CA TRP A 407 0.71 -9.72 -43.75
C TRP A 407 0.73 -10.26 -45.18
N GLY A 408 1.88 -10.85 -45.59
CA GLY A 408 2.09 -11.23 -46.96
C GLY A 408 2.13 -10.01 -47.87
N GLU A 409 1.24 -9.93 -48.88
CA GLU A 409 1.14 -8.78 -49.79
C GLU A 409 0.33 -7.60 -49.24
N GLN A 410 -0.41 -7.79 -48.15
CA GLN A 410 -1.23 -6.75 -47.57
C GLN A 410 -0.38 -5.90 -46.58
N CYS A 411 -0.18 -4.66 -46.87
CA CYS A 411 0.50 -3.69 -46.00
C CYS A 411 -0.50 -2.82 -45.25
N LEU A 412 -0.15 -2.46 -44.01
CA LEU A 412 -0.91 -1.47 -43.24
C LEU A 412 -0.70 -0.09 -43.81
N THR A 413 -1.75 0.70 -43.92
CA THR A 413 -1.69 2.13 -44.27
C THR A 413 -2.44 2.95 -43.22
N CYS A 414 -2.20 4.25 -43.21
CA CYS A 414 -2.91 5.19 -42.37
C CYS A 414 -3.18 6.51 -43.06
N SER A 415 -4.25 7.16 -42.66
CA SER A 415 -4.58 8.53 -43.05
C SER A 415 -4.27 9.49 -41.92
N ILE A 416 -3.80 10.70 -42.21
CA ILE A 416 -3.34 11.66 -41.20
C ILE A 416 -3.92 13.05 -41.51
N GLY A 417 -4.44 13.71 -40.46
CA GLY A 417 -4.82 15.11 -40.48
C GLY A 417 -3.91 15.91 -39.51
N GLY A 418 -3.20 16.90 -39.96
CA GLY A 418 -2.31 17.72 -39.15
C GLY A 418 -2.69 19.22 -39.19
N LEU A 419 -2.83 19.83 -38.00
CA LEU A 419 -3.21 21.23 -37.86
C LEU A 419 -2.12 22.00 -37.07
N PRO A 420 -1.59 23.15 -37.58
CA PRO A 420 -0.70 24.00 -36.80
C PRO A 420 -1.48 24.67 -35.63
N ILE A 421 -0.83 24.74 -34.45
CA ILE A 421 -1.39 25.40 -33.28
C ILE A 421 -0.92 26.85 -33.30
N ARG A 422 -1.84 27.84 -33.45
CA ARG A 422 -1.46 29.26 -33.61
C ARG A 422 -2.20 30.26 -32.74
N SER A 423 -3.35 29.91 -32.22
CA SER A 423 -4.17 30.79 -31.38
C SER A 423 -4.83 30.02 -30.26
N ALA A 424 -5.47 30.70 -29.33
CA ALA A 424 -6.16 30.12 -28.15
C ALA A 424 -7.37 29.28 -28.55
N SER A 425 -7.15 28.22 -29.34
CA SER A 425 -8.16 27.24 -29.71
C SER A 425 -8.38 26.29 -28.56
N SER A 426 -9.63 25.91 -28.33
CA SER A 426 -9.91 24.83 -27.38
C SER A 426 -9.41 23.48 -27.91
N PRO A 427 -9.10 22.51 -27.06
CA PRO A 427 -8.75 21.15 -27.49
C PRO A 427 -9.78 20.52 -28.39
N GLU A 428 -11.07 20.85 -28.18
CA GLU A 428 -12.20 20.40 -28.97
C GLU A 428 -12.23 20.99 -30.39
N GLU A 429 -11.83 22.25 -30.54
CA GLU A 429 -11.69 22.90 -31.84
C GLU A 429 -10.54 22.30 -32.65
N LEU A 430 -9.38 22.11 -32.01
CA LEU A 430 -8.24 21.43 -32.62
C LEU A 430 -8.60 20.03 -33.10
N TYR A 431 -9.30 19.29 -32.28
CA TYR A 431 -9.76 17.95 -32.62
C TYR A 431 -10.66 17.98 -33.88
N ARG A 432 -11.70 18.83 -33.89
CA ARG A 432 -12.65 18.93 -35.01
C ARG A 432 -11.94 19.32 -36.31
N ALA A 433 -11.02 20.31 -36.25
CA ALA A 433 -10.29 20.76 -37.40
C ALA A 433 -9.32 19.71 -37.95
N ALA A 434 -8.60 19.00 -37.07
CA ALA A 434 -7.73 17.90 -37.47
C ALA A 434 -8.52 16.70 -38.02
N ASP A 435 -9.70 16.40 -37.45
CA ASP A 435 -10.62 15.35 -37.93
C ASP A 435 -11.12 15.65 -39.37
N ALA A 436 -11.47 16.92 -39.68
CA ALA A 436 -11.85 17.32 -41.01
C ALA A 436 -10.70 17.13 -42.02
N LEU A 437 -9.43 17.42 -41.63
CA LEU A 437 -8.25 17.17 -42.46
C LEU A 437 -8.00 15.66 -42.64
N LEU A 438 -8.17 14.89 -41.61
CA LEU A 438 -8.08 13.43 -41.64
C LEU A 438 -9.13 12.81 -42.60
N TYR A 439 -10.35 13.34 -42.55
CA TYR A 439 -11.41 12.94 -43.48
C TYR A 439 -11.04 13.25 -44.94
N ARG A 440 -10.49 14.43 -45.20
CA ARG A 440 -9.97 14.79 -46.52
C ARG A 440 -8.87 13.85 -47.01
N ALA A 441 -7.95 13.42 -46.10
CA ALA A 441 -6.91 12.44 -46.43
C ALA A 441 -7.54 11.09 -46.84
N LYS A 442 -8.59 10.65 -46.18
CA LYS A 442 -9.34 9.44 -46.53
C LYS A 442 -10.05 9.54 -47.89
N GLU A 443 -10.69 10.68 -48.18
CA GLU A 443 -11.37 10.92 -49.47
C GLU A 443 -10.39 11.02 -50.66
N GLN A 444 -9.23 11.58 -50.45
CA GLN A 444 -8.18 11.71 -51.47
C GLN A 444 -7.48 10.37 -51.80
N GLY A 445 -7.89 9.27 -51.25
CA GLY A 445 -7.39 7.93 -51.56
C GLY A 445 -6.58 7.25 -50.47
N ARG A 446 -6.63 7.73 -49.23
CA ARG A 446 -5.94 7.15 -48.06
C ARG A 446 -4.42 7.13 -48.15
N ASN A 447 -3.74 6.50 -47.19
CA ASN A 447 -2.25 6.37 -47.17
C ASN A 447 -1.54 7.68 -47.40
N ARG A 448 -1.96 8.75 -46.73
CA ARG A 448 -1.42 10.12 -46.89
C ARG A 448 -1.71 10.98 -45.67
N TYR A 449 -1.08 12.15 -45.67
CA TYR A 449 -1.43 13.22 -44.73
C TYR A 449 -2.04 14.43 -45.50
N VAL A 450 -2.87 15.17 -44.78
CA VAL A 450 -3.35 16.51 -45.18
C VAL A 450 -3.02 17.47 -44.04
N LEU A 451 -2.31 18.52 -44.34
CA LEU A 451 -1.97 19.60 -43.41
C LEU A 451 -2.92 20.79 -43.61
N GLY A 452 -3.34 21.38 -42.52
CA GLY A 452 -4.10 22.62 -42.52
C GLY A 452 -3.16 23.79 -42.88
N GLU A 453 -3.65 24.69 -43.71
CA GLU A 453 -2.90 25.91 -44.09
C GLU A 453 -2.84 26.90 -42.94
N ASP A 454 -1.84 27.76 -42.98
CA ASP A 454 -1.66 28.88 -42.09
C ASP A 454 -2.77 29.94 -42.28
N GLY A 455 -3.87 29.80 -41.48
CA GLY A 455 -4.88 30.86 -41.39
C GLY A 455 -6.13 30.67 -42.24
N GLY A 456 -6.95 29.68 -41.93
CA GLY A 456 -8.25 29.56 -42.57
C GLY A 456 -9.16 28.60 -41.83
N ALA A 457 -9.92 29.09 -40.86
CA ALA A 457 -11.25 28.61 -40.65
C ALA A 457 -12.12 29.22 -41.77
N ASP A 458 -12.12 28.59 -42.93
CA ASP A 458 -13.13 28.89 -43.95
C ASP A 458 -14.04 27.67 -44.10
N ALA A 459 -15.32 27.94 -43.65
CA ALA A 459 -16.61 27.29 -43.82
C ALA A 459 -16.89 26.05 -42.94
#